data_cf5779fbeead9dfd1e9470d2cd43422f
#
_entry.id   cf5779fbeead9dfd1e9470d2cd43422f
#
_cell.length_a   1.000
_cell.length_b   1.000
_cell.length_c   1.000
_cell.angle_alpha   90.00
_cell.angle_beta   90.00
_cell.angle_gamma   90.00
#
_symmetry.space_group_name_H-M   'P 1'
#
loop_
_entity.id
_entity.type
_entity.pdbx_description
1 polymer ?
#
loop_
_entity_poly.entity_id
_entity_poly.type
_entity_poly.pdbx_seq_one_letter_code
_entity_poly.pdbx_strand_id
1 'polypeptide(L)'
;HQPLQLLMAPSGVDKGQVRADQLIVVDQICNVLQGEGKASAETSLHLRIVEATQAGAVLHTHSVAGTVLSRHYEGKGGIPLEGWEMLKGLVGIKTHATSINIPIISNSQSMQELGNAIAPSLKSAPCGFLVAGHGLYAWGADLEASKQHLEILEFLLKVKLTQMQIAHQS
;
A
#
# COMPACT_ATOMS: atom_id res chain seq x y z
N HIS A 1 16.98 -22.03 -2.35
CA HIS A 1 16.15 -20.82 -2.49
C HIS A 1 16.92 -19.79 -3.33
N GLN A 2 16.33 -19.33 -4.42
CA GLN A 2 16.87 -18.17 -5.12
C GLN A 2 16.67 -16.93 -4.22
N PRO A 3 17.64 -16.01 -4.16
CA PRO A 3 17.47 -14.77 -3.41
C PRO A 3 16.32 -13.95 -4.00
N LEU A 4 15.57 -13.25 -3.15
CA LEU A 4 14.48 -12.38 -3.58
C LEU A 4 15.03 -11.27 -4.49
N GLN A 5 14.37 -11.07 -5.62
CA GLN A 5 14.61 -9.97 -6.53
C GLN A 5 13.28 -9.26 -6.77
N LEU A 6 13.33 -7.94 -6.87
CA LEU A 6 12.15 -7.11 -7.11
C LEU A 6 12.32 -6.34 -8.42
N LEU A 7 11.36 -6.49 -9.34
CA LEU A 7 11.25 -5.66 -10.54
C LEU A 7 10.44 -4.41 -10.18
N MET A 8 10.98 -3.22 -10.41
CA MET A 8 10.32 -1.99 -10.02
C MET A 8 10.69 -0.79 -10.89
N ALA A 9 9.90 0.28 -10.81
CA ALA A 9 10.22 1.54 -11.45
C ALA A 9 11.37 2.24 -10.72
N PRO A 10 12.35 2.80 -11.43
CA PRO A 10 13.44 3.55 -10.80
C PRO A 10 12.96 4.84 -10.14
N SER A 11 13.81 5.43 -9.30
CA SER A 11 13.57 6.72 -8.68
C SER A 11 13.56 7.84 -9.73
N GLY A 12 12.71 8.86 -9.54
CA GLY A 12 12.70 10.08 -10.36
C GLY A 12 11.99 9.98 -11.71
N VAL A 13 11.37 8.82 -12.03
CA VAL A 13 10.57 8.68 -13.26
C VAL A 13 9.08 8.95 -12.99
N ASP A 14 8.36 9.39 -14.02
CA ASP A 14 6.90 9.46 -13.99
C ASP A 14 6.31 8.04 -13.95
N LYS A 15 5.77 7.66 -12.80
CA LYS A 15 5.23 6.31 -12.58
C LYS A 15 4.03 6.00 -13.47
N GLY A 16 3.30 7.02 -13.93
CA GLY A 16 2.16 6.87 -14.83
C GLY A 16 2.54 6.58 -16.28
N GLN A 17 3.82 6.78 -16.64
CA GLN A 17 4.30 6.64 -18.02
C GLN A 17 5.51 5.70 -18.15
N VAL A 18 5.91 5.03 -17.07
CA VAL A 18 7.04 4.10 -17.08
C VAL A 18 6.74 2.89 -17.97
N ARG A 19 7.67 2.58 -18.91
CA ARG A 19 7.59 1.40 -19.77
C ARG A 19 8.33 0.23 -19.15
N ALA A 20 8.00 -0.99 -19.58
CA ALA A 20 8.63 -2.22 -19.10
C ALA A 20 10.16 -2.25 -19.28
N ASP A 21 10.67 -1.65 -20.36
CA ASP A 21 12.11 -1.55 -20.67
C ASP A 21 12.85 -0.55 -19.78
N GLN A 22 12.13 0.27 -19.00
CA GLN A 22 12.68 1.25 -18.06
C GLN A 22 12.70 0.72 -16.63
N LEU A 23 12.15 -0.46 -16.38
CA LEU A 23 12.15 -1.07 -15.04
C LEU A 23 13.55 -1.55 -14.67
N ILE A 24 13.84 -1.53 -13.39
CA ILE A 24 15.08 -2.04 -12.79
C ILE A 24 14.79 -3.28 -11.96
N VAL A 25 15.76 -4.19 -11.89
CA VAL A 25 15.76 -5.31 -10.94
C VAL A 25 16.66 -4.96 -9.78
N VAL A 26 16.16 -5.11 -8.55
CA VAL A 26 16.93 -4.88 -7.33
C VAL A 26 17.02 -6.14 -6.48
N ASP A 27 18.08 -6.26 -5.69
CA ASP A 27 18.26 -7.32 -4.71
C ASP A 27 17.63 -6.97 -3.33
N GLN A 28 17.76 -7.87 -2.37
CA GLN A 28 17.24 -7.74 -1.00
C GLN A 28 17.81 -6.54 -0.20
N ILE A 29 18.95 -5.99 -0.63
CA ILE A 29 19.60 -4.84 0.00
C ILE A 29 19.55 -3.61 -0.89
N CYS A 30 18.60 -3.59 -1.85
CA CYS A 30 18.29 -2.47 -2.75
C CYS A 30 19.40 -2.13 -3.76
N ASN A 31 20.37 -3.01 -4.04
CA ASN A 31 21.29 -2.82 -5.14
C ASN A 31 20.60 -3.09 -6.47
N VAL A 32 20.86 -2.24 -7.47
CA VAL A 32 20.38 -2.45 -8.84
C VAL A 32 21.22 -3.55 -9.48
N LEU A 33 20.57 -4.65 -9.87
CA LEU A 33 21.20 -5.78 -10.58
C LEU A 33 21.07 -5.66 -12.08
N GLN A 34 19.97 -5.09 -12.58
CA GLN A 34 19.66 -4.93 -14.00
C GLN A 34 18.87 -3.63 -14.24
N GLY A 35 18.99 -3.09 -15.45
CA GLY A 35 18.34 -1.85 -15.87
C GLY A 35 19.16 -0.60 -15.52
N GLU A 36 18.64 0.55 -15.94
CA GLU A 36 19.28 1.86 -15.72
C GLU A 36 18.51 2.70 -14.72
N GLY A 37 19.20 3.33 -13.78
CA GLY A 37 18.59 4.20 -12.77
C GLY A 37 18.99 3.84 -11.35
N LYS A 38 18.28 4.42 -10.39
CA LYS A 38 18.51 4.20 -8.95
C LYS A 38 17.26 3.61 -8.31
N ALA A 39 17.45 2.72 -7.34
CA ALA A 39 16.36 2.25 -6.50
C ALA A 39 15.70 3.44 -5.77
N SER A 40 14.37 3.39 -5.63
CA SER A 40 13.63 4.36 -4.83
C SER A 40 13.99 4.22 -3.34
N ALA A 41 13.89 5.30 -2.58
CA ALA A 41 14.04 5.25 -1.13
C ALA A 41 13.04 4.24 -0.49
N GLU A 42 11.89 4.04 -1.11
CA GLU A 42 10.82 3.15 -0.63
C GLU A 42 11.04 1.67 -1.00
N THR A 43 12.09 1.35 -1.77
CA THR A 43 12.38 -0.03 -2.22
C THR A 43 12.45 -1.02 -1.07
N SER A 44 13.10 -0.65 0.03
CA SER A 44 13.21 -1.53 1.20
C SER A 44 11.86 -1.83 1.85
N LEU A 45 10.91 -0.91 1.81
CA LEU A 45 9.55 -1.13 2.33
C LEU A 45 8.77 -2.10 1.41
N HIS A 46 8.89 -1.96 0.09
CA HIS A 46 8.33 -2.93 -0.85
C HIS A 46 8.88 -4.35 -0.63
N LEU A 47 10.20 -4.49 -0.45
CA LEU A 47 10.84 -5.77 -0.14
C LEU A 47 10.30 -6.37 1.15
N ARG A 48 10.16 -5.57 2.22
CA ARG A 48 9.58 -6.02 3.50
C ARG A 48 8.15 -6.53 3.36
N ILE A 49 7.32 -5.84 2.56
CA ILE A 49 5.94 -6.28 2.30
C ILE A 49 5.95 -7.64 1.59
N VAL A 50 6.74 -7.79 0.52
CA VAL A 50 6.85 -9.04 -0.23
C VAL A 50 7.34 -10.18 0.67
N GLU A 51 8.39 -9.97 1.46
CA GLU A 51 8.92 -10.98 2.39
C GLU A 51 7.88 -11.43 3.42
N ALA A 52 7.15 -10.49 4.00
CA ALA A 52 6.21 -10.78 5.08
C ALA A 52 4.88 -11.38 4.60
N THR A 53 4.40 -10.99 3.41
CA THR A 53 3.09 -11.37 2.88
C THR A 53 3.16 -12.43 1.79
N GLN A 54 4.36 -12.70 1.24
CA GLN A 54 4.58 -13.55 0.06
C GLN A 54 3.83 -13.04 -1.18
N ALA A 55 3.58 -11.72 -1.23
CA ALA A 55 2.92 -11.08 -2.36
C ALA A 55 3.75 -11.17 -3.64
N GLY A 56 3.08 -11.36 -4.78
CA GLY A 56 3.70 -11.30 -6.10
C GLY A 56 3.86 -9.88 -6.63
N ALA A 57 3.09 -8.92 -6.11
CA ALA A 57 3.24 -7.50 -6.44
C ALA A 57 2.78 -6.58 -5.31
N VAL A 58 3.39 -5.38 -5.27
CA VAL A 58 3.05 -4.29 -4.33
C VAL A 58 2.93 -3.00 -5.11
N LEU A 59 1.83 -2.28 -4.92
CA LEU A 59 1.58 -0.97 -5.50
C LEU A 59 1.50 0.10 -4.42
N HIS A 60 1.93 1.32 -4.75
CA HIS A 60 1.91 2.47 -3.86
C HIS A 60 1.30 3.68 -4.54
N THR A 61 0.42 4.40 -3.85
CA THR A 61 -0.26 5.60 -4.36
C THR A 61 -0.32 6.72 -3.32
N HIS A 62 -0.43 7.96 -3.83
CA HIS A 62 -0.59 9.18 -3.05
C HIS A 62 -1.95 9.83 -3.37
N SER A 63 -3.05 9.24 -2.93
CA SER A 63 -4.37 9.85 -3.12
C SER A 63 -4.68 10.90 -2.06
N VAL A 64 -5.51 11.89 -2.42
CA VAL A 64 -5.99 12.91 -1.46
C VAL A 64 -6.73 12.23 -0.30
N ALA A 65 -7.59 11.25 -0.59
CA ALA A 65 -8.36 10.56 0.43
C ALA A 65 -7.45 9.79 1.40
N GLY A 66 -6.50 9.01 0.88
CA GLY A 66 -5.52 8.27 1.70
C GLY A 66 -4.67 9.20 2.55
N THR A 67 -4.16 10.29 1.97
CA THR A 67 -3.33 11.27 2.67
C THR A 67 -4.08 11.97 3.81
N VAL A 68 -5.28 12.47 3.56
CA VAL A 68 -6.08 13.21 4.56
C VAL A 68 -6.55 12.27 5.67
N LEU A 69 -7.15 11.13 5.31
CA LEU A 69 -7.68 10.19 6.29
C LEU A 69 -6.57 9.57 7.15
N SER A 70 -5.41 9.24 6.57
CA SER A 70 -4.30 8.69 7.35
C SER A 70 -3.80 9.68 8.42
N ARG A 71 -3.76 10.97 8.13
CA ARG A 71 -3.45 11.99 9.14
C ARG A 71 -4.55 12.12 10.20
N HIS A 72 -5.81 12.12 9.78
CA HIS A 72 -6.95 12.25 10.70
C HIS A 72 -7.05 11.06 11.68
N TYR A 73 -6.77 9.84 11.19
CA TYR A 73 -6.88 8.61 11.97
C TYR A 73 -5.55 8.11 12.57
N GLU A 74 -4.44 8.82 12.39
CA GLU A 74 -3.10 8.38 12.86
C GLU A 74 -3.11 7.98 14.34
N GLY A 75 -3.68 8.82 15.21
CA GLY A 75 -3.79 8.54 16.64
C GLY A 75 -4.72 7.36 17.01
N LYS A 76 -5.50 6.84 16.06
CA LYS A 76 -6.38 5.68 16.22
C LYS A 76 -5.76 4.39 15.66
N GLY A 77 -4.61 4.47 15.01
CA GLY A 77 -3.88 3.33 14.46
C GLY A 77 -4.50 2.67 13.22
N GLY A 78 -5.61 3.19 12.70
CA GLY A 78 -6.25 2.65 11.50
C GLY A 78 -7.59 3.26 11.15
N ILE A 79 -8.08 2.97 9.94
CA ILE A 79 -9.37 3.45 9.42
C ILE A 79 -10.37 2.31 9.42
N PRO A 80 -11.43 2.37 10.25
CA PRO A 80 -12.49 1.37 10.23
C PRO A 80 -13.42 1.61 9.03
N LEU A 81 -13.69 0.54 8.30
CA LEU A 81 -14.61 0.48 7.16
C LEU A 81 -15.56 -0.68 7.34
N GLU A 82 -16.86 -0.45 7.24
CA GLU A 82 -17.87 -1.48 7.45
C GLU A 82 -19.09 -1.30 6.54
N GLY A 83 -19.78 -2.41 6.23
CA GLY A 83 -21.07 -2.40 5.55
C GLY A 83 -21.02 -2.07 4.05
N TRP A 84 -19.85 -1.94 3.44
CA TRP A 84 -19.71 -1.57 2.04
C TRP A 84 -19.61 -2.79 1.13
N GLU A 85 -20.40 -2.84 0.06
CA GLU A 85 -20.40 -3.94 -0.91
C GLU A 85 -19.01 -4.18 -1.51
N MET A 86 -18.24 -3.11 -1.74
CA MET A 86 -16.88 -3.19 -2.30
C MET A 86 -15.88 -3.93 -1.42
N LEU A 87 -16.16 -4.16 -0.13
CA LEU A 87 -15.33 -5.00 0.74
C LEU A 87 -15.17 -6.42 0.18
N LYS A 88 -16.17 -6.95 -0.52
CA LYS A 88 -16.15 -8.30 -1.11
C LYS A 88 -15.09 -8.51 -2.20
N GLY A 89 -14.55 -7.44 -2.74
CA GLY A 89 -13.45 -7.53 -3.69
C GLY A 89 -12.06 -7.70 -3.05
N LEU A 90 -11.97 -7.59 -1.73
CA LEU A 90 -10.73 -7.88 -0.99
C LEU A 90 -10.65 -9.39 -0.70
N VAL A 91 -9.43 -9.95 -0.78
CA VAL A 91 -9.23 -11.39 -0.59
C VAL A 91 -9.76 -11.86 0.77
N GLY A 92 -10.48 -12.97 0.77
CA GLY A 92 -11.04 -13.58 1.99
C GLY A 92 -12.37 -13.01 2.47
N ILE A 93 -12.87 -11.90 1.89
CA ILE A 93 -14.15 -11.28 2.27
C ILE A 93 -15.26 -11.72 1.33
N LYS A 94 -16.30 -12.34 1.89
CA LYS A 94 -17.42 -12.92 1.13
C LYS A 94 -18.76 -12.19 1.30
N THR A 95 -18.84 -11.24 2.24
CA THR A 95 -20.06 -10.50 2.57
C THR A 95 -19.75 -9.04 2.85
N HIS A 96 -20.68 -8.15 2.54
CA HIS A 96 -20.60 -6.73 2.93
C HIS A 96 -20.92 -6.53 4.42
N ALA A 97 -21.63 -7.46 5.07
CA ALA A 97 -21.95 -7.42 6.49
C ALA A 97 -20.71 -7.78 7.33
N THR A 98 -19.65 -7.03 7.14
CA THR A 98 -18.35 -7.20 7.79
C THR A 98 -17.66 -5.84 7.98
N SER A 99 -16.62 -5.83 8.77
CA SER A 99 -15.75 -4.66 8.95
C SER A 99 -14.30 -5.04 8.73
N ILE A 100 -13.52 -4.09 8.25
CA ILE A 100 -12.06 -4.15 8.19
C ILE A 100 -11.47 -2.92 8.88
N ASN A 101 -10.21 -3.00 9.24
CA ASN A 101 -9.44 -1.84 9.66
C ASN A 101 -8.21 -1.73 8.77
N ILE A 102 -8.06 -0.60 8.03
CA ILE A 102 -6.85 -0.33 7.26
C ILE A 102 -5.82 0.23 8.24
N PRO A 103 -4.72 -0.49 8.54
CA PRO A 103 -3.72 -0.01 9.49
C PRO A 103 -3.06 1.29 9.02
N ILE A 104 -2.69 2.15 9.97
CA ILE A 104 -1.90 3.35 9.73
C ILE A 104 -0.63 3.25 10.57
N ILE A 105 0.52 3.50 9.93
CA ILE A 105 1.79 3.70 10.62
C ILE A 105 2.21 5.16 10.51
N SER A 106 2.87 5.67 11.53
CA SER A 106 3.42 7.03 11.51
C SER A 106 4.51 7.15 10.44
N ASN A 107 4.55 8.28 9.78
CA ASN A 107 5.57 8.54 8.77
C ASN A 107 6.95 8.72 9.42
N SER A 108 7.98 8.18 8.80
CA SER A 108 9.38 8.37 9.18
C SER A 108 10.26 8.53 7.93
N GLN A 109 11.32 9.31 8.03
CA GLN A 109 12.34 9.37 6.99
C GLN A 109 13.25 8.14 7.00
N SER A 110 13.19 7.33 8.05
CA SER A 110 13.90 6.05 8.16
C SER A 110 13.03 4.91 7.62
N MET A 111 13.38 4.36 6.46
CA MET A 111 12.71 3.19 5.89
C MET A 111 12.82 1.95 6.79
N GLN A 112 13.88 1.86 7.60
CA GLN A 112 14.05 0.79 8.57
C GLN A 112 13.00 0.90 9.70
N GLU A 113 12.78 2.12 10.22
CA GLU A 113 11.73 2.35 11.22
C GLU A 113 10.34 2.05 10.67
N LEU A 114 10.02 2.49 9.44
CA LEU A 114 8.76 2.17 8.76
C LEU A 114 8.59 0.66 8.60
N GLY A 115 9.62 -0.06 8.14
CA GLY A 115 9.59 -1.51 8.00
C GLY A 115 9.34 -2.23 9.32
N ASN A 116 9.96 -1.78 10.41
CA ASN A 116 9.73 -2.33 11.74
C ASN A 116 8.32 -2.04 12.27
N ALA A 117 7.82 -0.82 12.04
CA ALA A 117 6.50 -0.39 12.49
C ALA A 117 5.36 -1.15 11.79
N ILE A 118 5.52 -1.46 10.50
CA ILE A 118 4.48 -2.17 9.73
C ILE A 118 4.46 -3.69 9.98
N ALA A 119 5.60 -4.29 10.29
CA ALA A 119 5.74 -5.75 10.38
C ALA A 119 4.65 -6.45 11.22
N PRO A 120 4.24 -5.94 12.41
CA PRO A 120 3.16 -6.54 13.18
C PRO A 120 1.80 -6.51 12.49
N SER A 121 1.54 -5.46 11.69
CA SER A 121 0.24 -5.22 11.05
C SER A 121 0.06 -5.96 9.73
N LEU A 122 1.13 -6.38 9.05
CA LEU A 122 1.07 -6.98 7.70
C LEU A 122 0.21 -8.25 7.65
N LYS A 123 0.23 -9.07 8.71
CA LYS A 123 -0.55 -10.32 8.76
C LYS A 123 -2.05 -10.11 8.90
N SER A 124 -2.47 -9.01 9.51
CA SER A 124 -3.88 -8.67 9.77
C SER A 124 -4.42 -7.58 8.83
N ALA A 125 -3.55 -6.95 8.06
CA ALA A 125 -3.95 -5.90 7.12
C ALA A 125 -4.77 -6.46 5.96
N PRO A 126 -5.83 -5.75 5.54
CA PRO A 126 -6.71 -6.18 4.45
C PRO A 126 -6.08 -5.89 3.09
N CYS A 127 -4.97 -6.54 2.76
CA CYS A 127 -4.19 -6.34 1.54
C CYS A 127 -3.63 -4.93 1.33
N GLY A 128 -3.57 -4.11 2.38
CA GLY A 128 -3.01 -2.75 2.33
C GLY A 128 -2.88 -2.09 3.69
N PHE A 129 -2.07 -1.04 3.75
CA PHE A 129 -1.92 -0.14 4.89
C PHE A 129 -1.57 1.27 4.42
N LEU A 130 -1.69 2.24 5.32
CA LEU A 130 -1.37 3.64 5.07
C LEU A 130 -0.15 4.08 5.87
N VAL A 131 0.66 4.94 5.27
CA VAL A 131 1.65 5.77 5.97
C VAL A 131 1.02 7.14 6.20
N ALA A 132 1.03 7.63 7.44
CA ALA A 132 0.35 8.85 7.84
C ALA A 132 0.80 10.07 7.04
N GLY A 133 -0.16 10.75 6.38
CA GLY A 133 0.11 11.93 5.56
C GLY A 133 0.94 11.66 4.31
N HIS A 134 1.10 10.39 3.90
CA HIS A 134 1.89 9.99 2.75
C HIS A 134 1.04 9.26 1.72
N GLY A 135 0.74 7.98 1.91
CA GLY A 135 -0.02 7.22 0.91
C GLY A 135 -0.35 5.80 1.32
N LEU A 136 -0.99 5.10 0.39
CA LEU A 136 -1.45 3.73 0.51
C LEU A 136 -0.46 2.77 -0.14
N TYR A 137 -0.13 1.66 0.55
CA TYR A 137 0.49 0.47 0.00
C TYR A 137 -0.56 -0.63 -0.09
N ALA A 138 -0.67 -1.26 -1.26
CA ALA A 138 -1.54 -2.42 -1.46
C ALA A 138 -0.77 -3.53 -2.18
N TRP A 139 -1.14 -4.79 -1.90
CA TRP A 139 -0.46 -5.96 -2.46
C TRP A 139 -1.44 -7.05 -2.86
N GLY A 140 -0.96 -8.00 -3.66
CA GLY A 140 -1.71 -9.17 -4.10
C GLY A 140 -0.80 -10.31 -4.55
N ALA A 141 -1.41 -11.44 -4.88
CA ALA A 141 -0.69 -12.61 -5.38
C ALA A 141 0.07 -12.35 -6.70
N ASP A 142 -0.41 -11.37 -7.46
CA ASP A 142 0.17 -10.90 -8.72
C ASP A 142 -0.17 -9.41 -8.92
N LEU A 143 0.25 -8.84 -10.05
CA LEU A 143 0.02 -7.44 -10.38
C LEU A 143 -1.47 -7.11 -10.53
N GLU A 144 -2.26 -8.02 -11.11
CA GLU A 144 -3.71 -7.82 -11.33
C GLU A 144 -4.45 -7.79 -9.99
N ALA A 145 -4.19 -8.76 -9.11
CA ALA A 145 -4.75 -8.78 -7.76
C ALA A 145 -4.33 -7.55 -6.93
N SER A 146 -3.06 -7.12 -7.04
CA SER A 146 -2.58 -5.91 -6.37
C SER A 146 -3.31 -4.66 -6.83
N LYS A 147 -3.52 -4.53 -8.14
CA LYS A 147 -4.27 -3.42 -8.75
C LYS A 147 -5.71 -3.42 -8.30
N GLN A 148 -6.37 -4.57 -8.29
CA GLN A 148 -7.74 -4.72 -7.80
C GLN A 148 -7.85 -4.28 -6.34
N HIS A 149 -6.97 -4.77 -5.46
CA HIS A 149 -6.96 -4.37 -4.05
C HIS A 149 -6.72 -2.87 -3.88
N LEU A 150 -5.77 -2.31 -4.63
CA LEU A 150 -5.49 -0.88 -4.62
C LEU A 150 -6.73 -0.05 -4.98
N GLU A 151 -7.37 -0.36 -6.10
CA GLU A 151 -8.56 0.35 -6.59
C GLU A 151 -9.72 0.28 -5.59
N ILE A 152 -9.93 -0.88 -4.96
CA ILE A 152 -10.95 -1.08 -3.94
C ILE A 152 -10.65 -0.25 -2.68
N LEU A 153 -9.42 -0.32 -2.18
CA LEU A 153 -9.03 0.44 -0.99
C LEU A 153 -9.11 1.95 -1.24
N GLU A 154 -8.65 2.44 -2.40
CA GLU A 154 -8.78 3.84 -2.80
C GLU A 154 -10.26 4.29 -2.92
N PHE A 155 -11.12 3.45 -3.50
CA PHE A 155 -12.55 3.70 -3.54
C PHE A 155 -13.15 3.83 -2.13
N LEU A 156 -12.85 2.88 -1.24
CA LEU A 156 -13.36 2.87 0.12
C LEU A 156 -12.86 4.06 0.95
N LEU A 157 -11.59 4.47 0.77
CA LEU A 157 -11.05 5.68 1.39
C LEU A 157 -11.77 6.93 0.91
N LYS A 158 -12.05 7.03 -0.40
CA LYS A 158 -12.82 8.14 -0.97
C LYS A 158 -14.25 8.18 -0.42
N VAL A 159 -14.91 7.03 -0.32
CA VAL A 159 -16.24 6.92 0.29
C VAL A 159 -16.20 7.40 1.74
N LYS A 160 -15.23 6.96 2.53
CA LYS A 160 -15.07 7.37 3.93
C LYS A 160 -14.88 8.87 4.08
N LEU A 161 -14.01 9.46 3.26
CA LEU A 161 -13.79 10.91 3.26
C LEU A 161 -15.07 11.68 2.92
N THR A 162 -15.79 11.25 1.88
CA THR A 162 -17.07 11.88 1.47
C THR A 162 -18.13 11.74 2.55
N GLN A 163 -18.25 10.56 3.20
CA GLN A 163 -19.16 10.34 4.31
C GLN A 163 -18.90 11.31 5.48
N MET A 164 -17.64 11.55 5.82
CA MET A 164 -17.27 12.52 6.86
C MET A 164 -17.63 13.94 6.48
N GLN A 165 -17.44 14.34 5.22
CA GLN A 165 -17.82 15.64 4.72
C GLN A 165 -19.35 15.89 4.80
N ILE A 166 -20.15 14.88 4.44
CA ILE A 166 -21.63 14.96 4.53
C ILE A 166 -22.05 15.08 6.01
N ALA A 167 -21.49 14.29 6.90
CA ALA A 167 -21.84 14.34 8.33
C ALA A 167 -21.49 15.68 9.01
N HIS A 168 -20.55 16.45 8.49
CA HIS A 168 -20.22 17.79 9.00
C HIS A 168 -21.13 18.90 8.47
N GLN A 169 -21.93 18.62 7.43
CA GLN A 169 -22.88 19.58 6.85
C GLN A 169 -24.30 19.41 7.41
N SER A 170 -24.54 18.36 8.17
CA SER A 170 -25.82 18.03 8.86
C SER A 170 -25.81 18.51 10.29
#